data_5a2cf7f1eb7ee9d07dc8191a2208741c
#
_entry.id   5a2cf7f1eb7ee9d07dc8191a2208741c
#
_cell.length_a   1.000
_cell.length_b   1.000
_cell.length_c   1.000
_cell.angle_alpha   90.00
_cell.angle_beta   90.00
_cell.angle_gamma   90.00
#
_symmetry.space_group_name_H-M   'P 1'
#
loop_
_entity.id
_entity.type
_entity.pdbx_description
1 polymer ?
#
loop_
_entity_poly.entity_id
_entity_poly.type
_entity_poly.pdbx_seq_one_letter_code
_entity_poly.pdbx_strand_id
1 'polypeptide(L)'
;TGGNGRMQLRWLAGKDPRVEGYIIYWNNRTDSVVGEIDRNNLLKDRYNFCIFNVKESSYEFELVQTGSKGVNSIASTVTGNVYGDSYISQLKIRELINVAEDVDGVKLTWGISNSSKYVDFTYEKADGTEAICRISSQVNDIILPNPKSRGAYSYSTYYVPGKDSLDVFKAPEVVDGNFPF
;
A
#
# COMPACT_ATOMS: atom_id res chain seq x y z
N THR A 1 1.84 -9.45 -6.48
CA THR A 1 1.83 -8.26 -5.61
C THR A 1 0.59 -8.27 -4.72
N GLY A 2 0.80 -8.21 -3.40
CA GLY A 2 -0.28 -8.23 -2.42
C GLY A 2 -0.76 -6.83 -2.03
N GLY A 3 -2.01 -6.78 -1.56
CA GLY A 3 -2.65 -5.61 -0.99
C GLY A 3 -3.49 -6.01 0.23
N ASN A 4 -4.39 -5.12 0.64
CA ASN A 4 -5.31 -5.35 1.76
C ASN A 4 -6.46 -6.27 1.33
N GLY A 5 -6.41 -7.53 1.77
CA GLY A 5 -7.41 -8.55 1.41
C GLY A 5 -7.49 -8.86 -0.07
N ARG A 6 -6.44 -8.58 -0.84
CA ARG A 6 -6.41 -8.81 -2.29
C ARG A 6 -5.03 -9.11 -2.83
N MET A 7 -4.97 -9.83 -3.97
CA MET A 7 -3.76 -10.17 -4.70
C MET A 7 -3.87 -9.74 -6.14
N GLN A 8 -2.80 -9.18 -6.69
CA GLN A 8 -2.60 -9.04 -8.14
C GLN A 8 -1.54 -10.03 -8.61
N LEU A 9 -1.89 -10.88 -9.54
CA LEU A 9 -0.96 -11.68 -10.32
C LEU A 9 -0.77 -11.05 -11.70
N ARG A 10 0.44 -11.15 -12.21
CA ARG A 10 0.84 -10.66 -13.54
C ARG A 10 1.64 -11.74 -14.23
N TRP A 11 1.40 -11.95 -15.51
CA TRP A 11 2.16 -12.91 -16.33
C TRP A 11 2.32 -12.38 -17.75
N LEU A 12 3.36 -12.82 -18.41
CA LEU A 12 3.63 -12.40 -19.78
C LEU A 12 2.49 -12.83 -20.72
N ALA A 13 2.02 -11.91 -21.52
CA ALA A 13 1.08 -12.20 -22.59
C ALA A 13 1.77 -13.06 -23.65
N GLY A 14 1.33 -14.31 -23.80
CA GLY A 14 1.79 -15.20 -24.86
C GLY A 14 1.33 -14.70 -26.24
N LYS A 15 2.10 -15.08 -27.27
CA LYS A 15 1.74 -14.80 -28.66
C LYS A 15 0.75 -15.81 -29.27
N ASP A 16 0.47 -16.91 -28.57
CA ASP A 16 -0.42 -17.95 -29.04
C ASP A 16 -1.88 -17.46 -29.03
N PRO A 17 -2.52 -17.27 -30.19
CA PRO A 17 -3.89 -16.78 -30.27
C PRO A 17 -4.93 -17.77 -29.74
N ARG A 18 -4.55 -19.02 -29.55
CA ARG A 18 -5.44 -20.09 -29.04
C ARG A 18 -5.64 -19.99 -27.53
N VAL A 19 -4.81 -19.23 -26.83
CA VAL A 19 -4.97 -19.00 -25.39
C VAL A 19 -6.06 -17.94 -25.20
N GLU A 20 -7.17 -18.33 -24.58
CA GLU A 20 -8.39 -17.50 -24.46
C GLU A 20 -8.66 -17.08 -23.03
N GLY A 21 -8.16 -17.85 -22.04
CA GLY A 21 -8.44 -17.59 -20.64
C GLY A 21 -7.34 -18.06 -19.69
N TYR A 22 -7.66 -18.02 -18.41
CA TYR A 22 -6.80 -18.46 -17.35
C TYR A 22 -7.58 -18.96 -16.13
N ILE A 23 -6.94 -19.80 -15.33
CA ILE A 23 -7.38 -20.19 -14.00
C ILE A 23 -6.21 -19.95 -13.05
N ILE A 24 -6.46 -19.27 -11.94
CA ILE A 24 -5.52 -19.10 -10.84
C ILE A 24 -6.05 -19.91 -9.67
N TYR A 25 -5.27 -20.84 -9.18
CA TYR A 25 -5.58 -21.69 -8.04
C TYR A 25 -4.73 -21.30 -6.83
N TRP A 26 -5.27 -21.52 -5.62
CA TRP A 26 -4.54 -21.48 -4.36
C TRP A 26 -5.14 -22.48 -3.37
N ASN A 27 -4.59 -22.59 -2.16
CA ASN A 27 -5.02 -23.55 -1.13
C ASN A 27 -5.12 -24.99 -1.65
N ASN A 28 -4.05 -25.50 -2.27
CA ASN A 28 -4.03 -26.84 -2.90
C ASN A 28 -5.17 -27.03 -3.91
N ARG A 29 -5.46 -26.00 -4.70
CA ARG A 29 -6.53 -25.97 -5.72
C ARG A 29 -7.95 -26.09 -5.17
N THR A 30 -8.17 -25.88 -3.87
CA THR A 30 -9.53 -25.81 -3.31
C THR A 30 -10.22 -24.51 -3.65
N ASP A 31 -9.44 -23.44 -3.88
CA ASP A 31 -9.91 -22.14 -4.27
C ASP A 31 -9.36 -21.76 -5.66
N SER A 32 -10.14 -20.99 -6.39
CA SER A 32 -9.72 -20.53 -7.71
C SER A 32 -10.45 -19.26 -8.16
N VAL A 33 -9.83 -18.57 -9.11
CA VAL A 33 -10.47 -17.53 -9.93
C VAL A 33 -10.22 -17.86 -11.39
N VAL A 34 -11.26 -17.69 -12.21
CA VAL A 34 -11.24 -17.93 -13.65
C VAL A 34 -11.48 -16.61 -14.37
N GLY A 35 -10.77 -16.38 -15.46
CA GLY A 35 -10.97 -15.18 -16.28
C GLY A 35 -10.57 -15.42 -17.72
N GLU A 36 -10.98 -14.46 -18.55
CA GLU A 36 -10.61 -14.38 -19.96
C GLU A 36 -9.41 -13.47 -20.15
N ILE A 37 -8.63 -13.70 -21.21
CA ILE A 37 -7.50 -12.85 -21.57
C ILE A 37 -7.98 -11.69 -22.43
N ASP A 38 -7.90 -10.49 -21.87
CA ASP A 38 -8.12 -9.26 -22.60
C ASP A 38 -6.81 -8.76 -23.21
N ARG A 39 -6.62 -9.02 -24.51
CA ARG A 39 -5.40 -8.63 -25.25
C ARG A 39 -5.32 -7.12 -25.50
N ASN A 40 -6.41 -6.38 -25.28
CA ASN A 40 -6.45 -4.93 -25.44
C ASN A 40 -6.13 -4.18 -24.14
N ASN A 41 -6.13 -4.89 -23.00
CA ASN A 41 -5.92 -4.31 -21.68
C ASN A 41 -4.75 -4.97 -20.95
N LEU A 42 -3.55 -4.82 -21.50
CA LEU A 42 -2.32 -5.36 -20.92
C LEU A 42 -1.60 -4.30 -20.08
N LEU A 43 -1.11 -4.69 -18.89
CA LEU A 43 -0.24 -3.84 -18.10
C LEU A 43 1.10 -3.61 -18.83
N LYS A 44 1.45 -2.34 -19.05
CA LYS A 44 2.69 -1.94 -19.73
C LYS A 44 2.89 -2.68 -21.06
N ASP A 45 1.81 -2.89 -21.81
CA ASP A 45 1.76 -3.53 -23.13
C ASP A 45 2.39 -4.93 -23.21
N ARG A 46 2.57 -5.60 -22.08
CA ARG A 46 3.26 -6.90 -22.02
C ARG A 46 2.61 -7.95 -21.13
N TYR A 47 1.86 -7.52 -20.10
CA TYR A 47 1.40 -8.42 -19.07
C TYR A 47 -0.11 -8.50 -19.01
N ASN A 48 -0.63 -9.71 -19.06
CA ASN A 48 -1.94 -10.00 -18.52
C ASN A 48 -1.91 -9.82 -17.00
N PHE A 49 -3.04 -9.49 -16.41
CA PHE A 49 -3.17 -9.38 -14.97
C PHE A 49 -4.53 -9.81 -14.48
N CYS A 50 -4.60 -10.21 -13.24
CA CYS A 50 -5.83 -10.46 -12.50
C CYS A 50 -5.68 -9.91 -11.09
N ILE A 51 -6.67 -9.17 -10.62
CA ILE A 51 -6.79 -8.72 -9.23
C ILE A 51 -8.00 -9.43 -8.64
N PHE A 52 -7.81 -10.12 -7.51
CA PHE A 52 -8.86 -10.88 -6.86
C PHE A 52 -8.74 -10.80 -5.33
N ASN A 53 -9.88 -10.94 -4.65
CA ASN A 53 -9.96 -10.90 -3.20
C ASN A 53 -9.52 -12.25 -2.62
N VAL A 54 -8.69 -12.18 -1.60
CA VAL A 54 -8.21 -13.35 -0.86
C VAL A 54 -7.82 -12.91 0.56
N LYS A 55 -8.04 -13.77 1.55
CA LYS A 55 -7.77 -13.46 2.96
C LYS A 55 -6.30 -13.20 3.21
N GLU A 56 -5.99 -12.47 4.28
CA GLU A 56 -4.63 -12.24 4.73
C GLU A 56 -3.92 -13.57 5.05
N SER A 57 -2.88 -13.86 4.31
CA SER A 57 -1.98 -15.01 4.48
C SER A 57 -0.84 -14.98 3.47
N SER A 58 0.09 -15.93 3.61
CA SER A 58 1.05 -16.29 2.56
C SER A 58 0.48 -17.43 1.72
N TYR A 59 0.59 -17.30 0.40
CA TYR A 59 0.04 -18.27 -0.54
C TYR A 59 1.07 -18.69 -1.58
N GLU A 60 0.92 -19.91 -2.06
CA GLU A 60 1.40 -20.33 -3.35
C GLU A 60 0.22 -20.32 -4.33
N PHE A 61 0.39 -19.59 -5.42
CA PHE A 61 -0.58 -19.50 -6.51
C PHE A 61 -0.11 -20.28 -7.71
N GLU A 62 -1.02 -20.99 -8.33
CA GLU A 62 -0.79 -21.70 -9.58
C GLU A 62 -1.60 -21.07 -10.70
N LEU A 63 -0.94 -20.62 -11.76
CA LEU A 63 -1.57 -20.09 -12.98
C LEU A 63 -1.58 -21.18 -14.05
N VAL A 64 -2.76 -21.46 -14.60
CA VAL A 64 -2.97 -22.28 -15.77
C VAL A 64 -3.62 -21.41 -16.85
N GLN A 65 -3.01 -21.31 -18.03
CA GLN A 65 -3.65 -20.67 -19.18
C GLN A 65 -4.51 -21.69 -19.91
N THR A 66 -5.73 -21.27 -20.26
CA THR A 66 -6.73 -22.13 -20.88
C THR A 66 -6.93 -21.72 -22.35
N GLY A 67 -7.10 -22.68 -23.20
CA GLY A 67 -7.34 -22.48 -24.64
C GLY A 67 -8.59 -23.15 -25.12
N SER A 68 -8.89 -22.94 -26.42
CA SER A 68 -10.00 -23.60 -27.11
C SER A 68 -9.87 -25.12 -27.01
N LYS A 69 -11.01 -25.82 -26.96
CA LYS A 69 -11.10 -27.28 -26.90
C LYS A 69 -10.51 -27.92 -25.63
N GLY A 70 -10.43 -27.19 -24.52
CA GLY A 70 -9.96 -27.72 -23.23
C GLY A 70 -8.46 -27.97 -23.17
N VAL A 71 -7.68 -27.36 -24.03
CA VAL A 71 -6.21 -27.45 -23.99
C VAL A 71 -5.71 -26.44 -22.93
N ASN A 72 -5.02 -26.94 -21.90
CA ASN A 72 -4.48 -26.13 -20.83
C ASN A 72 -2.94 -26.14 -20.87
N SER A 73 -2.35 -25.02 -20.44
CA SER A 73 -0.89 -24.96 -20.23
C SER A 73 -0.45 -25.81 -19.03
N ILE A 74 0.85 -26.06 -18.92
CA ILE A 74 1.46 -26.45 -17.67
C ILE A 74 1.25 -25.32 -16.65
N ALA A 75 1.02 -25.68 -15.39
CA ALA A 75 0.89 -24.71 -14.32
C ALA A 75 2.21 -23.98 -14.06
N SER A 76 2.11 -22.66 -13.87
CA SER A 76 3.22 -21.83 -13.37
C SER A 76 2.92 -21.43 -11.94
N THR A 77 3.89 -21.55 -11.04
CA THR A 77 3.72 -21.25 -9.61
C THR A 77 4.42 -19.95 -9.22
N VAL A 78 3.85 -19.25 -8.24
CA VAL A 78 4.42 -18.06 -7.60
C VAL A 78 3.93 -17.94 -6.18
N THR A 79 4.81 -17.55 -5.26
CA THR A 79 4.42 -17.23 -3.88
C THR A 79 4.12 -15.73 -3.74
N GLY A 80 3.22 -15.40 -2.79
CA GLY A 80 2.88 -14.02 -2.49
C GLY A 80 2.19 -13.89 -1.15
N ASN A 81 2.32 -12.70 -0.55
CA ASN A 81 1.69 -12.37 0.71
C ASN A 81 0.51 -11.43 0.47
N VAL A 82 -0.58 -11.69 1.15
CA VAL A 82 -1.75 -10.80 1.27
C VAL A 82 -1.79 -10.26 2.68
N TYR A 83 -2.02 -8.97 2.79
CA TYR A 83 -2.00 -8.24 4.05
C TYR A 83 -3.43 -7.89 4.50
N GLY A 84 -3.59 -7.59 5.78
CA GLY A 84 -4.88 -7.22 6.37
C GLY A 84 -4.72 -6.78 7.82
N ASP A 85 -5.68 -7.16 8.67
CA ASP A 85 -5.76 -6.69 10.04
C ASP A 85 -4.57 -7.13 10.91
N SER A 86 -4.03 -8.34 10.69
CA SER A 86 -2.83 -8.80 11.42
C SER A 86 -1.62 -7.96 11.10
N TYR A 87 -1.43 -7.61 9.82
CA TYR A 87 -0.35 -6.71 9.42
C TYR A 87 -0.55 -5.31 9.99
N ILE A 88 -1.76 -4.75 9.86
CA ILE A 88 -2.10 -3.41 10.35
C ILE A 88 -1.86 -3.30 11.86
N SER A 89 -2.26 -4.30 12.64
CA SER A 89 -2.13 -4.30 14.10
C SER A 89 -0.68 -4.21 14.62
N GLN A 90 0.30 -4.55 13.78
CA GLN A 90 1.72 -4.51 14.11
C GLN A 90 2.38 -3.17 13.75
N LEU A 91 1.71 -2.32 12.96
CA LEU A 91 2.26 -1.04 12.52
C LEU A 91 2.32 -0.06 13.69
N LYS A 92 3.43 0.67 13.79
CA LYS A 92 3.69 1.64 14.85
C LYS A 92 3.60 3.06 14.34
N ILE A 93 3.20 3.97 15.20
CA ILE A 93 3.29 5.40 14.90
C ILE A 93 4.76 5.82 14.81
N ARG A 94 5.08 6.71 13.88
CA ARG A 94 6.41 7.35 13.85
C ARG A 94 6.52 8.34 14.98
N GLU A 95 7.60 8.29 15.73
CA GLU A 95 7.82 9.15 16.87
C GLU A 95 8.08 10.60 16.44
N LEU A 96 7.32 11.55 17.00
CA LEU A 96 7.59 12.97 16.95
C LEU A 96 8.46 13.32 18.17
N ILE A 97 9.77 13.51 17.93
CA ILE A 97 10.77 13.71 19.00
C ILE A 97 10.66 15.11 19.62
N ASN A 98 10.48 16.13 18.76
CA ASN A 98 10.49 17.52 19.21
C ASN A 98 9.57 18.40 18.37
N VAL A 99 9.00 19.38 19.04
CA VAL A 99 8.20 20.47 18.48
C VAL A 99 8.75 21.77 19.04
N ALA A 100 9.33 22.62 18.20
CA ALA A 100 10.00 23.86 18.61
C ALA A 100 9.55 25.05 17.77
N GLU A 101 9.56 26.25 18.37
CA GLU A 101 9.40 27.49 17.60
C GLU A 101 10.57 27.67 16.62
N ASP A 102 10.24 28.21 15.46
CA ASP A 102 11.19 28.60 14.43
C ASP A 102 10.78 29.97 13.86
N VAL A 103 11.73 30.73 13.31
CA VAL A 103 11.47 32.04 12.72
C VAL A 103 10.45 32.00 11.57
N ASP A 104 10.35 30.85 10.90
CA ASP A 104 9.47 30.61 9.77
C ASP A 104 8.22 29.78 10.12
N GLY A 105 8.01 29.48 11.42
CA GLY A 105 6.86 28.71 11.88
C GLY A 105 7.13 27.78 13.05
N VAL A 106 6.78 26.51 12.91
CA VAL A 106 7.05 25.47 13.90
C VAL A 106 7.91 24.36 13.27
N LYS A 107 9.05 24.10 13.89
CA LYS A 107 9.92 23.00 13.52
C LYS A 107 9.47 21.70 14.19
N LEU A 108 9.22 20.67 13.39
CA LEU A 108 9.00 19.30 13.83
C LEU A 108 10.27 18.49 13.59
N THR A 109 10.71 17.74 14.61
CA THR A 109 11.81 16.77 14.50
C THR A 109 11.28 15.35 14.71
N TRP A 110 11.50 14.49 13.75
CA TRP A 110 10.98 13.13 13.70
C TRP A 110 12.06 12.09 14.01
N GLY A 111 11.66 11.03 14.67
CA GLY A 111 12.47 9.82 14.83
C GLY A 111 12.77 9.16 13.48
N ILE A 112 13.87 8.42 13.44
CA ILE A 112 14.25 7.63 12.26
C ILE A 112 13.21 6.54 12.06
N SER A 113 12.66 6.44 10.84
CA SER A 113 11.76 5.37 10.46
C SER A 113 12.20 4.75 9.15
N ASN A 114 12.80 3.57 9.23
CA ASN A 114 13.28 2.85 8.04
C ASN A 114 12.19 2.06 7.32
N SER A 115 11.01 1.92 7.93
CA SER A 115 9.91 1.06 7.43
C SER A 115 8.63 1.82 7.05
N SER A 116 8.39 3.02 7.59
CA SER A 116 7.24 3.83 7.20
C SER A 116 7.44 4.47 5.83
N LYS A 117 6.34 4.75 5.15
CA LYS A 117 6.35 5.45 3.85
C LYS A 117 6.29 6.96 4.04
N TYR A 118 5.32 7.43 4.84
CA TYR A 118 5.13 8.83 5.17
C TYR A 118 4.25 8.99 6.43
N VAL A 119 4.22 10.22 6.91
CA VAL A 119 3.27 10.70 7.93
C VAL A 119 2.38 11.75 7.28
N ASP A 120 1.07 11.70 7.50
CA ASP A 120 0.16 12.80 7.25
C ASP A 120 -0.03 13.55 8.58
N PHE A 121 0.43 14.79 8.60
CA PHE A 121 0.36 15.69 9.74
C PHE A 121 -0.65 16.79 9.45
N THR A 122 -1.71 16.85 10.22
CA THR A 122 -2.79 17.84 10.12
C THR A 122 -2.64 18.85 11.25
N TYR A 123 -2.77 20.13 10.96
CA TYR A 123 -2.66 21.17 11.96
C TYR A 123 -3.53 22.40 11.66
N GLU A 124 -3.91 23.11 12.71
CA GLU A 124 -4.64 24.38 12.61
C GLU A 124 -3.68 25.53 12.32
N LYS A 125 -3.99 26.32 11.28
CA LYS A 125 -3.24 27.54 10.94
C LYS A 125 -3.74 28.75 11.73
N ALA A 126 -2.93 29.81 11.76
CA ALA A 126 -3.25 31.08 12.41
C ALA A 126 -4.53 31.74 11.88
N ASP A 127 -4.90 31.49 10.63
CA ASP A 127 -6.13 31.98 10.00
C ASP A 127 -7.38 31.13 10.33
N GLY A 128 -7.22 30.09 11.16
CA GLY A 128 -8.29 29.17 11.54
C GLY A 128 -8.58 28.08 10.51
N THR A 129 -7.85 28.01 9.42
CA THR A 129 -7.98 26.90 8.45
C THR A 129 -7.11 25.72 8.87
N GLU A 130 -7.48 24.54 8.40
CA GLU A 130 -6.69 23.32 8.59
C GLU A 130 -5.74 23.09 7.41
N ALA A 131 -4.54 22.62 7.70
CA ALA A 131 -3.57 22.21 6.70
C ALA A 131 -3.12 20.76 6.93
N ILE A 132 -2.86 20.04 5.83
CA ILE A 132 -2.28 18.70 5.85
C ILE A 132 -0.90 18.77 5.21
N CYS A 133 0.10 18.32 5.95
CA CYS A 133 1.48 18.19 5.49
C CYS A 133 1.86 16.70 5.39
N ARG A 134 2.17 16.22 4.19
CA ARG A 134 2.68 14.86 3.99
C ARG A 134 4.20 14.85 4.11
N ILE A 135 4.70 14.14 5.11
CA ILE A 135 6.11 14.09 5.48
C ILE A 135 6.68 12.72 5.13
N SER A 136 7.60 12.68 4.18
CA SER A 136 8.29 11.44 3.80
C SER A 136 9.08 10.86 4.98
N SER A 137 9.19 9.54 5.05
CA SER A 137 10.03 8.87 6.05
C SER A 137 11.51 9.24 5.98
N GLN A 138 11.98 9.78 4.86
CA GLN A 138 13.36 10.26 4.67
C GLN A 138 13.60 11.67 5.24
N VAL A 139 12.54 12.38 5.62
CA VAL A 139 12.61 13.74 6.18
C VAL A 139 12.54 13.65 7.69
N ASN A 140 13.59 14.10 8.39
CA ASN A 140 13.63 14.12 9.86
C ASN A 140 13.23 15.47 10.44
N ASP A 141 13.51 16.56 9.75
CA ASP A 141 13.14 17.90 10.18
C ASP A 141 12.27 18.59 9.12
N ILE A 142 11.22 19.27 9.57
CA ILE A 142 10.35 20.08 8.70
C ILE A 142 9.83 21.30 9.46
N ILE A 143 9.67 22.42 8.76
CA ILE A 143 9.06 23.63 9.30
C ILE A 143 7.64 23.71 8.74
N LEU A 144 6.66 23.84 9.65
CA LEU A 144 5.26 24.09 9.33
C LEU A 144 5.00 25.58 9.28
N PRO A 145 4.51 26.13 8.15
CA PRO A 145 4.27 27.56 8.04
C PRO A 145 2.96 27.98 8.73
N ASN A 146 3.00 29.14 9.38
CA ASN A 146 1.82 29.81 9.96
C ASN A 146 0.93 28.93 10.86
N PRO A 147 1.47 28.13 11.77
CA PRO A 147 0.65 27.37 12.72
C PRO A 147 -0.04 28.34 13.69
N LYS A 148 -1.22 27.97 14.14
CA LYS A 148 -1.90 28.70 15.22
C LYS A 148 -1.17 28.44 16.54
N SER A 149 -0.89 29.50 17.29
CA SER A 149 -0.36 29.38 18.66
C SER A 149 -1.28 28.51 19.50
N ARG A 150 -0.71 27.49 20.17
CA ARG A 150 -1.44 26.46 20.90
C ARG A 150 -2.51 25.71 20.09
N GLY A 151 -2.46 25.83 18.77
CA GLY A 151 -3.38 25.17 17.86
C GLY A 151 -3.26 23.65 17.93
N ALA A 152 -4.35 22.98 17.61
CA ALA A 152 -4.40 21.54 17.58
C ALA A 152 -3.65 20.96 16.39
N TYR A 153 -3.06 19.80 16.58
CA TYR A 153 -2.53 18.97 15.50
C TYR A 153 -2.88 17.50 15.72
N SER A 154 -2.88 16.75 14.64
CA SER A 154 -2.96 15.27 14.68
C SER A 154 -2.07 14.69 13.60
N TYR A 155 -1.61 13.44 13.80
CA TYR A 155 -0.90 12.75 12.72
C TYR A 155 -1.09 11.24 12.72
N SER A 156 -0.91 10.67 11.53
CA SER A 156 -0.99 9.24 11.27
C SER A 156 0.20 8.78 10.45
N THR A 157 0.67 7.58 10.68
CA THR A 157 1.79 6.99 9.97
C THR A 157 1.31 5.94 8.97
N TYR A 158 1.89 5.95 7.78
CA TYR A 158 1.52 5.08 6.67
C TYR A 158 2.68 4.21 6.22
N TYR A 159 2.35 2.99 5.81
CA TYR A 159 3.30 1.93 5.47
C TYR A 159 2.98 1.28 4.15
N VAL A 160 4.00 0.71 3.54
CA VAL A 160 3.86 -0.24 2.43
C VAL A 160 4.70 -1.47 2.76
N PRO A 161 4.14 -2.69 2.67
CA PRO A 161 4.87 -3.91 2.99
C PRO A 161 5.98 -4.25 1.99
N GLY A 162 5.95 -3.63 0.83
CA GLY A 162 6.97 -3.78 -0.22
C GLY A 162 6.85 -2.72 -1.29
N LYS A 163 7.88 -2.61 -2.13
CA LYS A 163 8.00 -1.56 -3.16
C LYS A 163 6.80 -1.49 -4.11
N ASP A 164 6.23 -2.64 -4.43
CA ASP A 164 5.13 -2.77 -5.41
C ASP A 164 3.78 -3.10 -4.75
N SER A 165 3.62 -2.80 -3.44
CA SER A 165 2.35 -3.05 -2.74
C SER A 165 1.18 -2.39 -3.46
N LEU A 166 0.05 -3.10 -3.55
CA LEU A 166 -1.18 -2.56 -4.14
C LEU A 166 -1.79 -1.45 -3.28
N ASP A 167 -1.54 -1.50 -1.96
CA ASP A 167 -2.16 -0.62 -1.00
C ASP A 167 -1.15 0.02 -0.06
N VAL A 168 -1.55 1.16 0.49
CA VAL A 168 -0.88 1.83 1.60
C VAL A 168 -1.68 1.57 2.86
N PHE A 169 -1.01 1.21 3.94
CA PHE A 169 -1.62 0.81 5.21
C PHE A 169 -1.37 1.88 6.26
N LYS A 170 -2.43 2.31 6.92
CA LYS A 170 -2.38 3.26 8.03
C LYS A 170 -2.14 2.50 9.33
N ALA A 171 -1.20 2.96 10.16
CA ALA A 171 -1.06 2.47 11.52
C ALA A 171 -2.37 2.71 12.31
N PRO A 172 -2.74 1.80 13.23
CA PRO A 172 -4.00 1.93 13.96
C PRO A 172 -4.03 3.13 14.90
N GLU A 173 -2.88 3.54 15.38
CA GLU A 173 -2.72 4.69 16.27
C GLU A 173 -2.76 6.01 15.51
N VAL A 174 -3.43 7.01 16.10
CA VAL A 174 -3.42 8.41 15.69
C VAL A 174 -2.96 9.20 16.91
N VAL A 175 -2.04 10.14 16.71
CA VAL A 175 -1.57 11.03 17.77
C VAL A 175 -2.23 12.37 17.61
N ASP A 176 -2.85 12.86 18.69
CA ASP A 176 -3.42 14.18 18.80
C ASP A 176 -2.63 15.00 19.82
N GLY A 177 -2.49 16.30 19.59
CA GLY A 177 -1.77 17.22 20.47
C GLY A 177 -2.06 18.67 20.17
N ASN A 178 -1.41 19.52 20.94
CA ASN A 178 -1.41 20.98 20.72
C ASN A 178 0.03 21.48 20.70
N PHE A 179 0.28 22.51 19.92
CA PHE A 179 1.57 23.20 19.95
C PHE A 179 1.80 23.80 21.34
N PRO A 180 3.03 23.69 21.89
CA PRO A 180 3.28 24.09 23.27
C PRO A 180 3.39 25.63 23.49
N PHE A 181 3.38 26.43 22.43
CA PHE A 181 3.61 27.88 22.42
C PHE A 181 2.62 28.64 21.54
#